data_cd16afab3b8ff8771cd09724cd4261f1
#
_entry.id   cd16afab3b8ff8771cd09724cd4261f1
#
_cell.length_a   1.000
_cell.length_b   1.000
_cell.length_c   1.000
_cell.angle_alpha   90.00
_cell.angle_beta   90.00
_cell.angle_gamma   90.00
#
_symmetry.space_group_name_H-M   'P 1'
#
loop_
_entity.id
_entity.type
_entity.pdbx_description
1 polymer ?
#
loop_
_entity_poly.entity_id
_entity_poly.type
_entity_poly.pdbx_seq_one_letter_code
_entity_poly.pdbx_strand_id
1 'polypeptide(L)'
;MTLLVRDGRPCLLEAHLARLSQSAKMLDLPAPDLDAWRAAVALGVRRWADDHDGEGVLRLVYSRGRESGGPPTGFATIGALPDRVAGARRDGLAAITLDRGLPLGASDMPWLAAGAKTLSYAVNMAALRHAERQGAGDVIFVSSDGHLLEGPRSTVVIATAGPEGDPLLLTPPPWYPILRGTTQQALFEVARNKGYDCDFRALTPTDLFTAQGVWLVSSITLAARVHTLDGQRLPDAPLAADIAGLVDTALTSGR
;
A
#
# COMPACT_ATOMS: atom_id res chain seq x y z
N MET A 1 -7.89 0.33 -8.29
CA MET A 1 -6.46 0.58 -8.03
C MET A 1 -6.24 2.04 -7.73
N THR A 2 -5.14 2.42 -7.06
CA THR A 2 -4.79 3.83 -6.84
C THR A 2 -3.29 3.98 -7.11
N LEU A 3 -2.94 4.90 -7.99
CA LEU A 3 -1.58 5.15 -8.47
C LEU A 3 -1.22 6.61 -8.25
N LEU A 4 0.06 6.87 -8.01
CA LEU A 4 0.61 8.21 -8.08
C LEU A 4 0.85 8.59 -9.55
N VAL A 5 0.51 9.80 -9.91
CA VAL A 5 1.00 10.47 -11.12
C VAL A 5 2.03 11.49 -10.68
N ARG A 6 3.23 11.41 -11.25
CA ARG A 6 4.34 12.32 -10.96
C ARG A 6 5.02 12.67 -12.28
N ASP A 7 5.36 13.92 -12.48
CA ASP A 7 6.00 14.44 -13.71
C ASP A 7 5.27 14.00 -14.99
N GLY A 8 3.93 14.08 -14.97
CA GLY A 8 3.09 13.69 -16.09
C GLY A 8 3.09 12.20 -16.42
N ARG A 9 3.46 11.32 -15.46
CA ARG A 9 3.56 9.87 -15.66
C ARG A 9 2.92 9.09 -14.51
N PRO A 10 2.20 7.98 -14.80
CA PRO A 10 1.68 7.10 -13.77
C PRO A 10 2.81 6.20 -13.23
N CYS A 11 3.05 6.24 -11.91
CA CYS A 11 4.07 5.41 -11.28
C CYS A 11 3.63 3.95 -11.18
N LEU A 12 4.51 3.01 -11.52
CA LEU A 12 4.30 1.56 -11.43
C LEU A 12 3.03 1.06 -12.14
N LEU A 13 2.68 1.65 -13.29
CA LEU A 13 1.43 1.34 -14.00
C LEU A 13 1.26 -0.16 -14.25
N GLU A 14 2.28 -0.84 -14.79
CA GLU A 14 2.18 -2.26 -15.13
C GLU A 14 1.97 -3.15 -13.90
N ALA A 15 2.63 -2.86 -12.79
CA ALA A 15 2.41 -3.58 -11.53
C ALA A 15 0.96 -3.39 -11.01
N HIS A 16 0.41 -2.20 -11.18
CA HIS A 16 -0.98 -1.93 -10.83
C HIS A 16 -1.99 -2.62 -11.76
N LEU A 17 -1.71 -2.69 -13.05
CA LEU A 17 -2.55 -3.40 -14.04
C LEU A 17 -2.49 -4.92 -13.81
N ALA A 18 -1.31 -5.48 -13.56
CA ALA A 18 -1.16 -6.89 -13.19
C ALA A 18 -1.97 -7.23 -11.92
N ARG A 19 -1.91 -6.38 -10.88
CA ARG A 19 -2.72 -6.55 -9.67
C ARG A 19 -4.22 -6.35 -9.93
N LEU A 20 -4.61 -5.48 -10.87
CA LEU A 20 -6.01 -5.34 -11.29
C LEU A 20 -6.53 -6.66 -11.88
N SER A 21 -5.77 -7.27 -12.78
CA SER A 21 -6.11 -8.57 -13.37
C SER A 21 -6.20 -9.67 -12.32
N GLN A 22 -5.23 -9.74 -11.39
CA GLN A 22 -5.27 -10.70 -10.30
C GLN A 22 -6.50 -10.51 -9.41
N SER A 23 -6.82 -9.28 -9.03
CA SER A 23 -8.01 -8.99 -8.21
C SER A 23 -9.30 -9.30 -8.97
N ALA A 24 -9.36 -9.01 -10.27
CA ALA A 24 -10.50 -9.36 -11.11
C ALA A 24 -10.74 -10.88 -11.14
N LYS A 25 -9.66 -11.66 -11.32
CA LYS A 25 -9.72 -13.14 -11.27
C LYS A 25 -10.22 -13.66 -9.92
N MET A 26 -9.72 -13.10 -8.79
CA MET A 26 -10.15 -13.51 -7.45
C MET A 26 -11.62 -13.17 -7.15
N LEU A 27 -12.21 -12.21 -7.88
CA LEU A 27 -13.58 -11.76 -7.74
C LEU A 27 -14.50 -12.30 -8.84
N ASP A 28 -14.04 -13.26 -9.62
CA ASP A 28 -14.74 -13.84 -10.77
C ASP A 28 -15.26 -12.76 -11.75
N LEU A 29 -14.53 -11.67 -11.91
CA LEU A 29 -14.80 -10.66 -12.93
C LEU A 29 -14.20 -11.11 -14.27
N PRO A 30 -14.79 -10.70 -15.39
CA PRO A 30 -14.15 -10.85 -16.70
C PRO A 30 -12.74 -10.26 -16.71
N ALA A 31 -11.83 -10.85 -17.49
CA ALA A 31 -10.49 -10.33 -17.63
C ALA A 31 -10.52 -8.87 -18.13
N PRO A 32 -9.82 -7.92 -17.44
CA PRO A 32 -9.79 -6.55 -17.91
C PRO A 32 -8.96 -6.43 -19.21
N ASP A 33 -9.44 -5.62 -20.15
CA ASP A 33 -8.67 -5.23 -21.33
C ASP A 33 -7.57 -4.25 -20.90
N LEU A 34 -6.34 -4.74 -20.81
CA LEU A 34 -5.21 -3.95 -20.31
C LEU A 34 -4.78 -2.86 -21.29
N ASP A 35 -4.98 -3.03 -22.58
CA ASP A 35 -4.63 -2.01 -23.58
C ASP A 35 -5.63 -0.85 -23.52
N ALA A 36 -6.92 -1.15 -23.35
CA ALA A 36 -7.92 -0.12 -23.08
C ALA A 36 -7.62 0.64 -21.78
N TRP A 37 -7.15 -0.05 -20.74
CA TRP A 37 -6.74 0.60 -19.50
C TRP A 37 -5.51 1.50 -19.66
N ARG A 38 -4.48 1.05 -20.41
CA ARG A 38 -3.30 1.89 -20.73
C ARG A 38 -3.70 3.15 -21.49
N ALA A 39 -4.57 3.01 -22.50
CA ALA A 39 -5.08 4.13 -23.26
C ALA A 39 -5.87 5.14 -22.40
N ALA A 40 -6.76 4.64 -21.53
CA ALA A 40 -7.54 5.47 -20.61
C ALA A 40 -6.64 6.23 -19.61
N VAL A 41 -5.64 5.56 -19.07
CA VAL A 41 -4.65 6.16 -18.16
C VAL A 41 -3.86 7.25 -18.89
N ALA A 42 -3.33 6.96 -20.08
CA ALA A 42 -2.57 7.93 -20.87
C ALA A 42 -3.40 9.18 -21.21
N LEU A 43 -4.67 9.01 -21.56
CA LEU A 43 -5.59 10.12 -21.80
C LEU A 43 -5.85 10.94 -20.54
N GLY A 44 -6.13 10.27 -19.41
CA GLY A 44 -6.38 10.95 -18.14
C GLY A 44 -5.17 11.74 -17.63
N VAL A 45 -3.98 11.16 -17.73
CA VAL A 45 -2.73 11.81 -17.31
C VAL A 45 -2.43 13.05 -18.18
N ARG A 46 -2.58 12.96 -19.50
CA ARG A 46 -2.42 14.12 -20.39
C ARG A 46 -3.37 15.26 -20.00
N ARG A 47 -4.66 14.97 -19.88
CA ARG A 47 -5.67 15.99 -19.49
C ARG A 47 -5.39 16.58 -18.11
N TRP A 48 -4.88 15.80 -17.20
CA TRP A 48 -4.48 16.29 -15.88
C TRP A 48 -3.31 17.29 -15.99
N ALA A 49 -2.30 16.93 -16.77
CA ALA A 49 -1.09 17.75 -16.97
C ALA A 49 -1.37 19.08 -17.71
N ASP A 50 -2.43 19.15 -18.51
CA ASP A 50 -2.82 20.40 -19.22
C ASP A 50 -3.26 21.49 -18.22
N ASP A 51 -3.87 21.11 -17.07
CA ASP A 51 -4.48 22.05 -16.13
C ASP A 51 -3.80 22.04 -14.75
N HIS A 52 -2.88 21.12 -14.48
CA HIS A 52 -2.31 20.93 -13.15
C HIS A 52 -0.81 20.63 -13.21
N ASP A 53 -0.07 21.40 -12.43
CA ASP A 53 1.33 21.11 -12.13
C ASP A 53 1.44 20.20 -10.91
N GLY A 54 2.41 19.27 -10.92
CA GLY A 54 2.73 18.44 -9.78
C GLY A 54 2.06 17.06 -9.77
N GLU A 55 1.91 16.49 -8.56
CA GLU A 55 1.46 15.11 -8.40
C GLU A 55 -0.07 14.98 -8.43
N GLY A 56 -0.54 13.87 -9.00
CA GLY A 56 -1.96 13.49 -9.04
C GLY A 56 -2.24 12.10 -8.46
N VAL A 57 -3.47 11.87 -8.02
CA VAL A 57 -3.99 10.57 -7.60
C VAL A 57 -4.88 10.00 -8.69
N LEU A 58 -4.36 9.02 -9.41
CA LEU A 58 -5.10 8.27 -10.43
C LEU A 58 -5.79 7.06 -9.77
N ARG A 59 -7.08 6.89 -10.00
CA ARG A 59 -7.87 5.74 -9.54
C ARG A 59 -8.45 4.98 -10.72
N LEU A 60 -8.23 3.66 -10.73
CA LEU A 60 -8.87 2.75 -11.68
C LEU A 60 -9.93 1.94 -10.91
N VAL A 61 -11.14 1.98 -11.38
CA VAL A 61 -12.28 1.25 -10.84
C VAL A 61 -12.79 0.28 -11.89
N TYR A 62 -12.94 -0.99 -11.50
CA TYR A 62 -13.48 -2.05 -12.34
C TYR A 62 -14.49 -2.85 -11.54
N SER A 63 -15.68 -3.00 -12.05
CA SER A 63 -16.79 -3.68 -11.39
C SER A 63 -17.54 -4.57 -12.36
N ARG A 64 -18.36 -5.49 -11.83
CA ARG A 64 -19.20 -6.39 -12.61
C ARG A 64 -20.23 -5.65 -13.46
N GLY A 65 -20.54 -4.39 -13.16
CA GLY A 65 -21.56 -3.60 -13.82
C GLY A 65 -22.90 -3.68 -13.11
N ARG A 66 -23.96 -3.62 -13.86
CA ARG A 66 -25.35 -3.63 -13.32
C ARG A 66 -25.72 -5.02 -12.83
N GLU A 67 -26.44 -5.10 -11.70
CA GLU A 67 -26.93 -6.36 -11.14
C GLU A 67 -27.90 -7.07 -12.09
N SER A 68 -28.68 -6.32 -12.88
CA SER A 68 -29.57 -6.85 -13.93
C SER A 68 -28.87 -7.50 -15.13
N GLY A 69 -27.52 -7.56 -15.10
CA GLY A 69 -26.68 -8.06 -16.18
C GLY A 69 -26.16 -6.95 -17.10
N GLY A 70 -25.26 -7.33 -18.00
CA GLY A 70 -24.58 -6.41 -18.91
C GLY A 70 -23.07 -6.52 -18.82
N PRO A 71 -22.34 -5.69 -19.59
CA PRO A 71 -20.88 -5.70 -19.58
C PRO A 71 -20.33 -5.12 -18.26
N PRO A 72 -19.11 -5.49 -17.88
CA PRO A 72 -18.39 -4.85 -16.77
C PRO A 72 -18.27 -3.34 -16.98
N THR A 73 -18.23 -2.61 -15.87
CA THR A 73 -18.00 -1.17 -15.90
C THR A 73 -16.59 -0.87 -15.42
N GLY A 74 -15.82 -0.15 -16.22
CA GLY A 74 -14.49 0.34 -15.91
C GLY A 74 -14.37 1.83 -16.15
N PHE A 75 -13.71 2.55 -15.22
CA PHE A 75 -13.40 3.96 -15.42
C PHE A 75 -12.14 4.36 -14.64
N ALA A 76 -11.50 5.43 -15.12
CA ALA A 76 -10.37 6.07 -14.44
C ALA A 76 -10.77 7.48 -13.99
N THR A 77 -10.31 7.88 -12.81
CA THR A 77 -10.39 9.27 -12.33
C THR A 77 -9.02 9.74 -11.88
N ILE A 78 -8.75 11.04 -12.05
CA ILE A 78 -7.54 11.67 -11.52
C ILE A 78 -7.93 12.93 -10.75
N GLY A 79 -7.22 13.23 -9.69
CA GLY A 79 -7.45 14.40 -8.84
C GLY A 79 -6.22 14.72 -8.00
N ALA A 80 -6.26 15.84 -7.27
CA ALA A 80 -5.18 16.28 -6.40
C ALA A 80 -4.89 15.30 -5.26
N LEU A 81 -3.68 15.36 -4.71
CA LEU A 81 -3.33 14.64 -3.50
C LEU A 81 -4.12 15.20 -2.31
N PRO A 82 -4.59 14.32 -1.38
CA PRO A 82 -5.14 14.78 -0.12
C PRO A 82 -4.11 15.54 0.72
N ASP A 83 -4.50 16.62 1.39
CA ASP A 83 -3.62 17.50 2.17
C ASP A 83 -2.76 16.76 3.21
N ARG A 84 -3.32 15.73 3.85
CA ARG A 84 -2.61 14.89 4.83
C ARG A 84 -1.37 14.16 4.28
N VAL A 85 -1.24 14.03 2.95
CA VAL A 85 -0.15 13.26 2.33
C VAL A 85 1.19 13.94 2.53
N ALA A 86 1.25 15.25 2.37
CA ALA A 86 2.49 16.01 2.52
C ALA A 86 3.07 15.87 3.94
N GLY A 87 2.22 16.02 4.97
CA GLY A 87 2.61 15.81 6.36
C GLY A 87 3.07 14.36 6.63
N ALA A 88 2.31 13.37 6.19
CA ALA A 88 2.66 11.96 6.39
C ALA A 88 4.01 11.57 5.74
N ARG A 89 4.33 12.15 4.57
CA ARG A 89 5.62 11.91 3.90
C ARG A 89 6.78 12.60 4.60
N ARG A 90 6.60 13.84 5.09
CA ARG A 90 7.65 14.65 5.69
C ARG A 90 7.89 14.29 7.15
N ASP A 91 6.82 14.22 7.94
CA ASP A 91 6.89 14.13 9.40
C ASP A 91 6.66 12.70 9.90
N GLY A 92 6.09 11.83 9.05
CA GLY A 92 5.56 10.54 9.47
C GLY A 92 4.17 10.67 10.09
N LEU A 93 3.77 9.66 10.86
CA LEU A 93 2.43 9.62 11.47
C LEU A 93 2.42 8.79 12.76
N ALA A 94 1.42 9.02 13.60
CA ALA A 94 1.03 8.12 14.67
C ALA A 94 0.12 7.03 14.11
N ALA A 95 0.25 5.79 14.58
CA ALA A 95 -0.62 4.68 14.25
C ALA A 95 -1.13 3.98 15.51
N ILE A 96 -2.22 3.23 15.35
CA ILE A 96 -2.70 2.30 16.37
C ILE A 96 -2.78 0.89 15.79
N THR A 97 -2.64 -0.12 16.64
CA THR A 97 -2.93 -1.50 16.28
C THR A 97 -4.41 -1.81 16.48
N LEU A 98 -5.00 -2.55 15.55
CA LEU A 98 -6.40 -3.02 15.67
C LEU A 98 -6.48 -4.48 15.21
N ASP A 99 -7.20 -5.29 15.97
CA ASP A 99 -7.60 -6.62 15.51
C ASP A 99 -8.49 -6.49 14.27
N ARG A 100 -8.10 -7.18 13.20
CA ARG A 100 -8.85 -7.20 11.94
C ARG A 100 -10.07 -8.10 12.00
N GLY A 101 -10.13 -8.98 12.99
CA GLY A 101 -11.15 -10.02 13.12
C GLY A 101 -11.00 -11.15 12.10
N LEU A 102 -9.78 -11.36 11.58
CA LEU A 102 -9.46 -12.42 10.62
C LEU A 102 -8.25 -13.22 11.12
N PRO A 103 -8.33 -14.56 11.15
CA PRO A 103 -7.16 -15.41 11.40
C PRO A 103 -6.27 -15.46 10.15
N LEU A 104 -5.03 -15.92 10.29
CA LEU A 104 -4.13 -16.13 9.14
C LEU A 104 -4.70 -17.11 8.12
N GLY A 105 -5.42 -18.15 8.56
CA GLY A 105 -6.11 -19.10 7.68
C GLY A 105 -7.23 -18.50 6.82
N ALA A 106 -7.56 -17.21 6.99
CA ALA A 106 -8.51 -16.51 6.13
C ALA A 106 -8.03 -16.43 4.66
N SER A 107 -6.74 -16.59 4.38
CA SER A 107 -6.21 -16.70 3.02
C SER A 107 -6.73 -17.93 2.26
N ASP A 108 -7.11 -19.00 2.98
CA ASP A 108 -7.65 -20.23 2.40
C ASP A 108 -9.17 -20.19 2.21
N MET A 109 -9.80 -19.05 2.51
CA MET A 109 -11.24 -18.83 2.43
C MET A 109 -11.57 -17.92 1.23
N PRO A 110 -11.83 -18.46 0.03
CA PRO A 110 -11.95 -17.66 -1.20
C PRO A 110 -13.09 -16.64 -1.16
N TRP A 111 -14.18 -16.93 -0.42
CA TRP A 111 -15.31 -15.99 -0.26
C TRP A 111 -14.96 -14.71 0.52
N LEU A 112 -13.87 -14.69 1.27
CA LEU A 112 -13.39 -13.48 1.95
C LEU A 112 -12.66 -12.53 0.99
N ALA A 113 -12.27 -13.03 -0.19
CA ALA A 113 -11.49 -12.29 -1.18
C ALA A 113 -10.25 -11.59 -0.58
N ALA A 114 -9.65 -12.20 0.47
CA ALA A 114 -8.47 -11.70 1.13
C ALA A 114 -7.31 -11.60 0.13
N GLY A 115 -6.61 -10.47 0.10
CA GLY A 115 -5.58 -10.20 -0.90
C GLY A 115 -6.09 -9.60 -2.22
N ALA A 116 -7.40 -9.56 -2.48
CA ALA A 116 -7.97 -8.81 -3.59
C ALA A 116 -8.13 -7.32 -3.25
N LYS A 117 -7.81 -6.45 -4.20
CA LYS A 117 -8.08 -5.02 -4.01
C LYS A 117 -9.52 -4.70 -4.42
N THR A 118 -10.42 -4.74 -3.43
CA THR A 118 -11.86 -4.58 -3.61
C THR A 118 -12.34 -3.13 -3.39
N LEU A 119 -13.62 -2.87 -3.70
CA LEU A 119 -14.33 -1.65 -3.31
C LEU A 119 -15.01 -1.78 -1.94
N SER A 120 -14.99 -2.94 -1.29
CA SER A 120 -15.52 -3.20 0.04
C SER A 120 -14.62 -2.57 1.12
N TYR A 121 -14.60 -1.25 1.16
CA TYR A 121 -13.66 -0.45 1.95
C TYR A 121 -14.24 0.04 3.29
N ALA A 122 -15.46 -0.37 3.62
CA ALA A 122 -16.18 0.13 4.80
C ALA A 122 -15.41 -0.09 6.11
N VAL A 123 -14.87 -1.30 6.32
CA VAL A 123 -14.11 -1.63 7.53
C VAL A 123 -12.81 -0.81 7.61
N ASN A 124 -12.07 -0.70 6.50
CA ASN A 124 -10.83 0.08 6.43
C ASN A 124 -11.09 1.56 6.76
N MET A 125 -12.17 2.14 6.22
CA MET A 125 -12.55 3.52 6.50
C MET A 125 -13.06 3.72 7.93
N ALA A 126 -13.75 2.73 8.50
CA ALA A 126 -14.19 2.77 9.90
C ALA A 126 -12.98 2.72 10.84
N ALA A 127 -12.00 1.86 10.57
CA ALA A 127 -10.75 1.78 11.33
C ALA A 127 -9.98 3.10 11.30
N LEU A 128 -9.85 3.74 10.14
CA LEU A 128 -9.17 5.04 10.02
C LEU A 128 -9.89 6.13 10.82
N ARG A 129 -11.22 6.22 10.76
CA ARG A 129 -11.98 7.18 11.59
C ARG A 129 -11.87 6.88 13.09
N HIS A 130 -11.74 5.60 13.45
CA HIS A 130 -11.48 5.22 14.84
C HIS A 130 -10.10 5.69 15.30
N ALA A 131 -9.07 5.47 14.49
CA ALA A 131 -7.71 5.96 14.76
C ALA A 131 -7.67 7.49 14.91
N GLU A 132 -8.33 8.21 14.01
CA GLU A 132 -8.41 9.67 14.03
C GLU A 132 -9.01 10.19 15.35
N ARG A 133 -10.07 9.57 15.85
CA ARG A 133 -10.66 9.91 17.17
C ARG A 133 -9.71 9.64 18.35
N GLN A 134 -8.70 8.79 18.16
CA GLN A 134 -7.64 8.51 19.14
C GLN A 134 -6.36 9.32 18.89
N GLY A 135 -6.40 10.30 17.95
CA GLY A 135 -5.25 11.14 17.63
C GLY A 135 -4.20 10.46 16.75
N ALA A 136 -4.54 9.34 16.10
CA ALA A 136 -3.65 8.62 15.18
C ALA A 136 -4.06 8.83 13.71
N GLY A 137 -3.07 8.88 12.82
CA GLY A 137 -3.28 9.11 11.39
C GLY A 137 -3.49 7.85 10.55
N ASP A 138 -3.15 6.66 11.07
CA ASP A 138 -3.33 5.38 10.37
C ASP A 138 -3.46 4.20 11.37
N VAL A 139 -3.60 2.99 10.82
CA VAL A 139 -3.81 1.74 11.55
C VAL A 139 -2.83 0.69 11.05
N ILE A 140 -2.39 -0.19 11.94
CA ILE A 140 -1.76 -1.47 11.62
C ILE A 140 -2.72 -2.58 12.07
N PHE A 141 -3.26 -3.34 11.13
CA PHE A 141 -4.11 -4.47 11.43
C PHE A 141 -3.30 -5.66 11.94
N VAL A 142 -3.84 -6.31 12.96
CA VAL A 142 -3.34 -7.56 13.54
C VAL A 142 -4.36 -8.65 13.28
N SER A 143 -3.92 -9.87 12.97
CA SER A 143 -4.81 -11.02 12.87
C SER A 143 -5.29 -11.45 14.25
N SER A 144 -6.40 -12.19 14.33
CA SER A 144 -6.87 -12.77 15.59
C SER A 144 -5.88 -13.80 16.20
N ASP A 145 -4.90 -14.23 15.40
CA ASP A 145 -3.79 -15.09 15.85
C ASP A 145 -2.58 -14.28 16.37
N GLY A 146 -2.69 -12.94 16.42
CA GLY A 146 -1.66 -12.06 16.98
C GLY A 146 -0.53 -11.66 16.01
N HIS A 147 -0.67 -11.91 14.71
CA HIS A 147 0.34 -11.53 13.71
C HIS A 147 -0.02 -10.25 12.97
N LEU A 148 1.00 -9.47 12.60
CA LEU A 148 0.81 -8.28 11.78
C LEU A 148 0.27 -8.65 10.40
N LEU A 149 -0.66 -7.86 9.93
CA LEU A 149 -1.23 -7.95 8.59
C LEU A 149 -0.74 -6.75 7.76
N GLU A 150 -1.58 -5.78 7.55
CA GLU A 150 -1.34 -4.60 6.73
C GLU A 150 -2.03 -3.37 7.33
N GLY A 151 -1.76 -2.17 6.80
CA GLY A 151 -2.59 -1.01 7.10
C GLY A 151 -3.82 -0.96 6.19
N PRO A 152 -4.84 -0.15 6.51
CA PRO A 152 -6.04 0.01 5.69
C PRO A 152 -5.76 0.35 4.22
N ARG A 153 -4.60 0.97 3.93
CA ARG A 153 -4.21 1.45 2.59
C ARG A 153 -2.74 1.19 2.26
N SER A 154 -2.01 0.49 3.12
CA SER A 154 -0.55 0.42 3.10
C SER A 154 -0.05 -0.97 3.51
N THR A 155 1.17 -1.28 3.14
CA THR A 155 1.90 -2.45 3.60
C THR A 155 2.83 -2.04 4.75
N VAL A 156 2.92 -2.85 5.79
CA VAL A 156 3.87 -2.65 6.88
C VAL A 156 5.26 -3.08 6.44
N VAL A 157 6.25 -2.23 6.62
CA VAL A 157 7.67 -2.54 6.47
C VAL A 157 8.39 -2.11 7.72
N ILE A 158 9.25 -2.97 8.27
CA ILE A 158 10.12 -2.63 9.39
C ILE A 158 11.58 -2.81 9.01
N ALA A 159 12.47 -2.09 9.65
CA ALA A 159 13.91 -2.33 9.62
C ALA A 159 14.37 -2.93 10.94
N THR A 160 15.26 -3.89 10.89
CA THR A 160 15.92 -4.50 12.05
C THR A 160 17.39 -4.78 11.72
N ALA A 161 18.19 -5.10 12.71
CA ALA A 161 19.55 -5.60 12.47
C ALA A 161 19.48 -7.01 11.87
N GLY A 162 20.18 -7.22 10.76
CA GLY A 162 20.48 -8.54 10.22
C GLY A 162 21.53 -9.29 11.04
N PRO A 163 21.86 -10.54 10.67
CA PRO A 163 22.80 -11.37 11.42
C PRO A 163 24.21 -10.77 11.58
N GLU A 164 24.67 -10.01 10.60
CA GLU A 164 25.99 -9.35 10.59
C GLU A 164 25.91 -7.88 11.05
N GLY A 165 24.74 -7.43 11.50
CA GLY A 165 24.48 -6.05 11.92
C GLY A 165 24.00 -5.12 10.81
N ASP A 166 24.01 -5.57 9.55
CA ASP A 166 23.51 -4.81 8.42
C ASP A 166 21.98 -4.65 8.47
N PRO A 167 21.41 -3.59 7.88
CA PRO A 167 19.97 -3.38 7.89
C PRO A 167 19.22 -4.48 7.13
N LEU A 168 18.24 -5.08 7.79
CA LEU A 168 17.32 -6.06 7.22
C LEU A 168 15.91 -5.47 7.18
N LEU A 169 15.32 -5.37 5.98
CA LEU A 169 13.95 -4.92 5.78
C LEU A 169 12.99 -6.11 5.80
N LEU A 170 11.98 -6.03 6.65
CA LEU A 170 11.00 -7.09 6.83
C LEU A 170 9.57 -6.59 6.56
N THR A 171 8.75 -7.50 6.05
CA THR A 171 7.30 -7.28 5.86
C THR A 171 6.55 -8.59 6.11
N PRO A 172 5.25 -8.53 6.49
CA PRO A 172 4.43 -9.73 6.63
C PRO A 172 4.40 -10.56 5.33
N PRO A 173 4.30 -11.90 5.43
CA PRO A 173 4.36 -12.79 4.28
C PRO A 173 3.23 -12.57 3.27
N PRO A 174 3.49 -12.68 1.95
CA PRO A 174 2.50 -12.43 0.91
C PRO A 174 1.41 -13.51 0.79
N TRP A 175 1.52 -14.60 1.55
CA TRP A 175 0.48 -15.64 1.68
C TRP A 175 -0.47 -15.41 2.86
N TYR A 176 -0.25 -14.34 3.65
CA TYR A 176 -1.22 -13.89 4.64
C TYR A 176 -2.44 -13.26 3.95
N PRO A 177 -3.58 -13.11 4.67
CA PRO A 177 -4.79 -12.51 4.12
C PRO A 177 -4.65 -10.98 3.95
N ILE A 178 -3.62 -10.57 3.20
CA ILE A 178 -3.24 -9.17 2.94
C ILE A 178 -3.09 -8.89 1.45
N LEU A 179 -3.18 -7.63 1.09
CA LEU A 179 -2.92 -7.18 -0.27
C LEU A 179 -1.41 -7.11 -0.54
N ARG A 180 -0.95 -7.72 -1.62
CA ARG A 180 0.43 -7.54 -2.09
C ARG A 180 0.65 -6.11 -2.57
N GLY A 181 1.43 -5.32 -1.81
CA GLY A 181 1.68 -3.91 -2.07
C GLY A 181 2.62 -3.72 -3.27
N THR A 182 2.17 -3.02 -4.32
CA THR A 182 3.01 -2.74 -5.49
C THR A 182 4.23 -1.88 -5.15
N THR A 183 4.04 -0.88 -4.30
CA THR A 183 5.14 0.00 -3.85
C THR A 183 6.11 -0.75 -2.94
N GLN A 184 5.62 -1.63 -2.06
CA GLN A 184 6.50 -2.46 -1.22
C GLN A 184 7.34 -3.42 -2.05
N GLN A 185 6.75 -4.07 -3.09
CA GLN A 185 7.50 -4.97 -3.97
C GLN A 185 8.60 -4.21 -4.71
N ALA A 186 8.27 -3.07 -5.31
CA ALA A 186 9.25 -2.22 -6.00
C ALA A 186 10.34 -1.67 -5.04
N LEU A 187 9.97 -1.31 -3.81
CA LEU A 187 10.92 -0.93 -2.77
C LEU A 187 11.92 -2.06 -2.50
N PHE A 188 11.45 -3.29 -2.30
CA PHE A 188 12.32 -4.42 -1.98
C PHE A 188 13.23 -4.81 -3.17
N GLU A 189 12.76 -4.65 -4.40
CA GLU A 189 13.58 -4.84 -5.60
C GLU A 189 14.75 -3.84 -5.64
N VAL A 190 14.45 -2.55 -5.47
CA VAL A 190 15.47 -1.49 -5.46
C VAL A 190 16.41 -1.63 -4.26
N ALA A 191 15.88 -1.95 -3.07
CA ALA A 191 16.66 -2.14 -1.86
C ALA A 191 17.69 -3.26 -2.02
N ARG A 192 17.29 -4.43 -2.55
CA ARG A 192 18.22 -5.54 -2.84
C ARG A 192 19.32 -5.14 -3.83
N ASN A 193 18.96 -4.40 -4.87
CA ASN A 193 19.94 -3.88 -5.85
C ASN A 193 20.93 -2.86 -5.25
N LYS A 194 20.58 -2.30 -4.08
CA LYS A 194 21.44 -1.39 -3.30
C LYS A 194 22.15 -2.09 -2.14
N GLY A 195 22.06 -3.42 -2.03
CA GLY A 195 22.73 -4.22 -1.01
C GLY A 195 22.00 -4.35 0.32
N TYR A 196 20.72 -3.95 0.39
CA TYR A 196 19.90 -4.22 1.57
C TYR A 196 19.34 -5.64 1.54
N ASP A 197 19.37 -6.31 2.67
CA ASP A 197 18.61 -7.54 2.85
C ASP A 197 17.12 -7.27 3.01
N CYS A 198 16.30 -8.07 2.35
CA CYS A 198 14.85 -7.94 2.38
C CYS A 198 14.20 -9.32 2.48
N ASP A 199 13.31 -9.52 3.44
CA ASP A 199 12.66 -10.81 3.66
C ASP A 199 11.19 -10.66 4.07
N PHE A 200 10.46 -11.78 3.98
CA PHE A 200 9.10 -11.95 4.46
C PHE A 200 9.12 -12.73 5.77
N ARG A 201 8.57 -12.15 6.83
CA ARG A 201 8.59 -12.78 8.16
C ARG A 201 7.24 -12.64 8.86
N ALA A 202 6.85 -13.68 9.59
CA ALA A 202 5.76 -13.60 10.55
C ALA A 202 6.15 -12.59 11.65
N LEU A 203 5.53 -11.42 11.62
CA LEU A 203 5.76 -10.33 12.54
C LEU A 203 4.60 -10.23 13.54
N THR A 204 4.90 -9.75 14.72
CA THR A 204 3.96 -9.49 15.82
C THR A 204 3.99 -8.01 16.22
N PRO A 205 3.02 -7.49 16.98
CA PRO A 205 3.08 -6.13 17.50
C PRO A 205 4.36 -5.81 18.28
N THR A 206 4.95 -6.80 18.98
CA THR A 206 6.23 -6.62 19.71
C THR A 206 7.37 -6.25 18.77
N ASP A 207 7.40 -6.80 17.56
CA ASP A 207 8.45 -6.50 16.57
C ASP A 207 8.42 -5.03 16.14
N LEU A 208 7.26 -4.37 16.18
CA LEU A 208 7.13 -2.93 15.86
C LEU A 208 7.84 -2.04 16.91
N PHE A 209 7.80 -2.44 18.19
CA PHE A 209 8.42 -1.67 19.29
C PHE A 209 9.93 -1.89 19.38
N THR A 210 10.43 -3.01 18.86
CA THR A 210 11.86 -3.35 18.87
C THR A 210 12.57 -3.02 17.55
N ALA A 211 11.82 -2.66 16.52
CA ALA A 211 12.35 -2.30 15.22
C ALA A 211 13.20 -1.02 15.25
N GLN A 212 14.21 -0.94 14.39
CA GLN A 212 15.00 0.27 14.12
C GLN A 212 14.23 1.31 13.30
N GLY A 213 13.04 0.97 12.82
CA GLY A 213 12.12 1.85 12.12
C GLY A 213 10.92 1.08 11.59
N VAL A 214 9.77 1.76 11.52
CA VAL A 214 8.50 1.22 11.04
C VAL A 214 7.93 2.17 9.98
N TRP A 215 7.50 1.63 8.85
CA TRP A 215 6.88 2.40 7.76
C TRP A 215 5.59 1.77 7.29
N LEU A 216 4.63 2.62 6.95
CA LEU A 216 3.45 2.27 6.18
C LEU A 216 3.67 2.67 4.72
N VAL A 217 3.90 1.67 3.86
CA VAL A 217 4.28 1.86 2.46
C VAL A 217 3.06 1.78 1.56
N SER A 218 2.84 2.79 0.74
CA SER A 218 1.71 2.84 -0.20
C SER A 218 2.04 3.67 -1.44
N SER A 219 1.21 3.56 -2.48
CA SER A 219 1.39 4.31 -3.73
C SER A 219 1.27 5.83 -3.57
N ILE A 220 0.59 6.31 -2.54
CA ILE A 220 0.31 7.76 -2.38
C ILE A 220 1.11 8.36 -1.22
N THR A 221 1.10 7.76 -0.04
CA THR A 221 1.90 8.24 1.10
C THR A 221 3.35 7.81 1.03
N LEU A 222 3.71 7.00 0.04
CA LEU A 222 5.06 6.45 -0.18
C LEU A 222 5.50 5.65 1.04
N ALA A 223 6.59 6.00 1.70
CA ALA A 223 7.06 5.39 2.95
C ALA A 223 6.79 6.34 4.13
N ALA A 224 5.57 6.34 4.64
CA ALA A 224 5.24 7.13 5.84
C ALA A 224 5.82 6.45 7.10
N ARG A 225 6.76 7.12 7.77
CA ARG A 225 7.34 6.63 9.03
C ARG A 225 6.29 6.63 10.13
N VAL A 226 6.19 5.55 10.88
CA VAL A 226 5.42 5.50 12.13
C VAL A 226 6.33 5.95 13.27
N HIS A 227 6.05 7.12 13.85
CA HIS A 227 6.82 7.67 14.97
C HIS A 227 6.20 7.40 16.34
N THR A 228 4.92 7.05 16.37
CA THR A 228 4.16 6.73 17.59
C THR A 228 3.22 5.58 17.30
N LEU A 229 3.18 4.57 18.13
CA LEU A 229 2.32 3.40 18.02
C LEU A 229 1.58 3.18 19.33
N ASP A 230 0.26 3.07 19.29
CA ASP A 230 -0.61 2.87 20.47
C ASP A 230 -0.30 3.88 21.62
N GLY A 231 -0.05 5.13 21.23
CA GLY A 231 0.31 6.21 22.17
C GLY A 231 1.77 6.19 22.66
N GLN A 232 2.55 5.17 22.33
CA GLN A 232 3.96 5.07 22.71
C GLN A 232 4.86 5.55 21.57
N ARG A 233 5.81 6.45 21.88
CA ARG A 233 6.81 6.90 20.90
C ARG A 233 7.76 5.76 20.54
N LEU A 234 7.92 5.53 19.24
CA LEU A 234 8.90 4.58 18.71
C LEU A 234 10.28 5.23 18.63
N PRO A 235 11.36 4.42 18.62
CA PRO A 235 12.72 4.90 18.40
C PRO A 235 12.86 5.73 17.12
N ASP A 236 13.86 6.59 17.09
CA ASP A 236 14.21 7.28 15.84
C ASP A 236 14.63 6.25 14.79
N ALA A 237 14.18 6.48 13.53
CA ALA A 237 14.46 5.58 12.42
C ALA A 237 15.68 6.08 11.63
N PRO A 238 16.89 5.56 11.88
CA PRO A 238 18.11 6.04 11.22
C PRO A 238 18.07 5.90 9.69
N LEU A 239 17.32 4.91 9.19
CA LEU A 239 17.16 4.64 7.76
C LEU A 239 16.02 5.45 7.11
N ALA A 240 15.43 6.44 7.79
CA ALA A 240 14.25 7.14 7.23
C ALA A 240 14.53 7.83 5.90
N ALA A 241 15.70 8.48 5.75
CA ALA A 241 16.10 9.12 4.50
C ALA A 241 16.39 8.10 3.39
N ASP A 242 17.06 7.00 3.75
CA ASP A 242 17.39 5.94 2.80
C ASP A 242 16.13 5.26 2.25
N ILE A 243 15.19 4.90 3.13
CA ILE A 243 13.92 4.28 2.73
C ILE A 243 13.10 5.23 1.84
N ALA A 244 13.07 6.52 2.14
CA ALA A 244 12.42 7.52 1.28
C ALA A 244 13.08 7.57 -0.11
N GLY A 245 14.41 7.61 -0.17
CA GLY A 245 15.17 7.60 -1.44
C GLY A 245 14.99 6.30 -2.24
N LEU A 246 14.93 5.15 -1.56
CA LEU A 246 14.66 3.85 -2.20
C LEU A 246 13.26 3.81 -2.82
N VAL A 247 12.24 4.32 -2.12
CA VAL A 247 10.87 4.39 -2.66
C VAL A 247 10.80 5.37 -3.84
N ASP A 248 11.44 6.53 -3.76
CA ASP A 248 11.49 7.47 -4.89
C ASP A 248 12.17 6.84 -6.12
N THR A 249 13.28 6.12 -5.92
CA THR A 249 13.94 5.36 -6.98
C THR A 249 12.99 4.30 -7.55
N ALA A 250 12.31 3.53 -6.71
CA ALA A 250 11.38 2.48 -7.13
C ALA A 250 10.23 3.01 -8.01
N LEU A 251 9.73 4.22 -7.71
CA LEU A 251 8.67 4.86 -8.49
C LEU A 251 9.16 5.38 -9.85
N THR A 252 10.45 5.63 -10.01
CA THR A 252 11.06 6.15 -11.24
C THR A 252 11.71 5.07 -12.10
N SER A 253 12.08 3.92 -11.53
CA SER A 253 12.80 2.83 -12.22
C SER A 253 11.93 2.03 -13.21
N GLY A 254 10.62 2.15 -13.17
CA GLY A 254 9.69 1.55 -14.15
C GLY A 254 9.55 2.36 -15.44
N ARG A 255 10.61 3.08 -15.82
CA ARG A 255 10.66 3.93 -17.03
C ARG A 255 11.06 3.13 -18.26
#